data_7beb751b37b4c910b53b40f7951308ff
#
_entry.id   7beb751b37b4c910b53b40f7951308ff
#
_cell.length_a   1.000
_cell.length_b   1.000
_cell.length_c   1.000
_cell.angle_alpha   90.00
_cell.angle_beta   90.00
_cell.angle_gamma   90.00
#
_symmetry.space_group_name_H-M   'P 1'
#
loop_
_entity.id
_entity.type
_entity.pdbx_description
1 polymer ?
#
loop_
_entity_poly.entity_id
_entity_poly.type
_entity_poly.pdbx_seq_one_letter_code
_entity_poly.pdbx_strand_id
1 'polypeptide(L)'
;MMKKIITIFGLIIISFHSTLFAQNQKILLLGECDKESTTNMLNYLDQKAKISLSAENTIQISTENISSYPIILICNNDYLKLTNKEVALLQSHLKKGGFLILDNITSDYTFSIFLNKILPEFEKQSLPLDTFFKQNFFNINLNEVSINLEGVFINNKLALLGIKKTSLTNQWKEREEEFLKIGSSIIFYNLTR
;
A
#
# COMPACT_ATOMS: atom_id res chain seq x y z
N MET A 1 13.02 15.55 42.65
CA MET A 1 12.39 14.23 42.53
C MET A 1 11.20 14.22 41.52
N MET A 2 10.38 15.27 41.42
CA MET A 2 9.23 15.35 40.50
C MET A 2 9.56 15.34 39.00
N LYS A 3 10.69 15.90 38.51
CA LYS A 3 11.04 15.93 37.10
C LYS A 3 11.33 14.56 36.46
N LYS A 4 11.81 13.57 37.24
CA LYS A 4 12.07 12.20 36.77
C LYS A 4 10.81 11.37 36.56
N ILE A 5 9.74 11.64 37.34
CA ILE A 5 8.49 10.90 37.26
C ILE A 5 7.70 11.29 35.97
N ILE A 6 7.75 12.57 35.58
CA ILE A 6 7.07 13.06 34.36
C ILE A 6 7.68 12.48 33.11
N THR A 7 9.02 12.30 33.07
CA THR A 7 9.71 11.72 31.91
C THR A 7 9.39 10.23 31.72
N ILE A 8 9.23 9.48 32.80
CA ILE A 8 8.86 8.05 32.76
C ILE A 8 7.40 7.88 32.32
N PHE A 9 6.49 8.73 32.79
CA PHE A 9 5.08 8.70 32.35
C PHE A 9 4.90 9.08 30.86
N GLY A 10 5.67 10.04 30.38
CA GLY A 10 5.67 10.41 28.95
C GLY A 10 6.16 9.28 28.03
N LEU A 11 7.18 8.54 28.44
CA LEU A 11 7.73 7.40 27.70
C LEU A 11 6.77 6.20 27.67
N ILE A 12 6.03 5.96 28.76
CA ILE A 12 5.04 4.87 28.83
C ILE A 12 3.83 5.18 27.94
N ILE A 13 3.39 6.43 27.85
CA ILE A 13 2.25 6.82 27.02
C ILE A 13 2.60 6.69 25.52
N ILE A 14 3.82 7.05 25.10
CA ILE A 14 4.26 6.92 23.71
C ILE A 14 4.38 5.45 23.28
N SER A 15 4.85 4.56 24.17
CA SER A 15 4.92 3.13 23.88
C SER A 15 3.56 2.44 23.83
N PHE A 16 2.55 2.94 24.55
CA PHE A 16 1.19 2.39 24.52
C PHE A 16 0.40 2.78 23.26
N HIS A 17 0.68 3.94 22.65
CA HIS A 17 -0.02 4.35 21.43
C HIS A 17 0.47 3.61 20.20
N SER A 18 1.73 3.19 20.13
CA SER A 18 2.27 2.46 18.99
C SER A 18 1.82 0.99 18.90
N THR A 19 1.42 0.39 20.01
CA THR A 19 0.94 -1.02 20.04
C THR A 19 -0.56 -1.17 19.73
N LEU A 20 -1.34 -0.11 19.86
CA LEU A 20 -2.80 -0.14 19.60
C LEU A 20 -3.17 -0.01 18.13
N PHE A 21 -2.29 0.53 17.27
CA PHE A 21 -2.59 0.76 15.85
C PHE A 21 -2.34 -0.43 14.94
N ALA A 22 -1.61 -1.45 15.36
CA ALA A 22 -1.17 -2.56 14.50
C ALA A 22 -1.97 -3.87 14.67
N GLN A 23 -2.84 -3.98 15.65
CA GLN A 23 -3.61 -5.21 15.86
C GLN A 23 -4.83 -5.25 14.94
N ASN A 24 -4.80 -6.15 13.96
CA ASN A 24 -5.89 -6.53 13.05
C ASN A 24 -6.11 -5.69 11.78
N GLN A 25 -5.14 -4.90 11.32
CA GLN A 25 -5.28 -4.30 10.00
C GLN A 25 -5.09 -5.36 8.91
N LYS A 26 -5.91 -5.27 7.86
CA LYS A 26 -5.92 -6.20 6.75
C LYS A 26 -5.71 -5.48 5.44
N ILE A 27 -5.07 -6.16 4.48
CA ILE A 27 -5.00 -5.73 3.10
C ILE A 27 -6.05 -6.50 2.31
N LEU A 28 -6.87 -5.78 1.56
CA LEU A 28 -7.81 -6.41 0.64
C LEU A 28 -7.11 -6.66 -0.70
N LEU A 29 -7.10 -7.91 -1.13
CA LEU A 29 -6.64 -8.32 -2.44
C LEU A 29 -7.87 -8.44 -3.36
N LEU A 30 -7.93 -7.62 -4.39
CA LEU A 30 -9.06 -7.60 -5.32
C LEU A 30 -8.66 -8.22 -6.66
N GLY A 31 -9.47 -9.16 -7.11
CA GLY A 31 -9.23 -9.88 -8.34
C GLY A 31 -8.32 -11.11 -8.17
N GLU A 32 -7.52 -11.39 -9.18
CA GLU A 32 -6.67 -12.59 -9.25
C GLU A 32 -5.27 -12.35 -8.61
N CYS A 33 -5.25 -11.78 -7.41
CA CYS A 33 -4.02 -11.65 -6.64
C CYS A 33 -3.62 -12.97 -5.99
N ASP A 34 -2.33 -13.32 -6.10
CA ASP A 34 -1.78 -14.45 -5.36
C ASP A 34 -1.63 -14.09 -3.88
N LYS A 35 -2.44 -14.72 -3.04
CA LYS A 35 -2.42 -14.51 -1.59
C LYS A 35 -1.11 -14.94 -0.95
N GLU A 36 -0.50 -16.02 -1.44
CA GLU A 36 0.77 -16.52 -0.91
C GLU A 36 1.90 -15.51 -1.11
N SER A 37 2.00 -14.94 -2.31
CA SER A 37 2.95 -13.86 -2.60
C SER A 37 2.83 -12.69 -1.64
N THR A 38 1.61 -12.21 -1.45
CA THR A 38 1.35 -11.10 -0.52
C THR A 38 1.70 -11.50 0.92
N THR A 39 1.39 -12.74 1.32
CA THR A 39 1.74 -13.25 2.65
C THR A 39 3.26 -13.30 2.86
N ASN A 40 4.05 -13.65 1.84
CA ASN A 40 5.52 -13.62 1.91
C ASN A 40 6.03 -12.21 2.24
N MET A 41 5.51 -11.19 1.58
CA MET A 41 5.86 -9.79 1.85
C MET A 41 5.41 -9.34 3.25
N LEU A 42 4.20 -9.71 3.68
CA LEU A 42 3.70 -9.36 5.01
C LEU A 42 4.50 -10.04 6.13
N ASN A 43 4.91 -11.28 5.94
CA ASN A 43 5.81 -11.97 6.86
C ASN A 43 7.17 -11.28 6.97
N TYR A 44 7.71 -10.79 5.84
CA TYR A 44 8.93 -10.00 5.83
C TYR A 44 8.75 -8.70 6.64
N LEU A 45 7.64 -7.99 6.43
CA LEU A 45 7.30 -6.77 7.17
C LEU A 45 7.19 -7.03 8.69
N ASP A 46 6.50 -8.12 9.09
CA ASP A 46 6.38 -8.50 10.49
C ASP A 46 7.74 -8.84 11.11
N GLN A 47 8.57 -9.61 10.42
CA GLN A 47 9.91 -9.99 10.90
C GLN A 47 10.82 -8.78 11.11
N LYS A 48 10.82 -7.82 10.17
CA LYS A 48 11.75 -6.69 10.16
C LYS A 48 11.24 -5.47 10.93
N ALA A 49 9.95 -5.14 10.84
CA ALA A 49 9.36 -3.93 11.42
C ALA A 49 8.39 -4.20 12.58
N LYS A 50 8.10 -5.48 12.90
CA LYS A 50 7.13 -5.88 13.94
C LYS A 50 5.71 -5.34 13.66
N ILE A 51 5.35 -5.27 12.39
CA ILE A 51 4.01 -4.88 11.93
C ILE A 51 3.32 -6.11 11.38
N SER A 52 2.35 -6.61 12.12
CA SER A 52 1.60 -7.82 11.74
C SER A 52 0.32 -7.43 11.02
N LEU A 53 0.22 -7.83 9.76
CA LEU A 53 -0.94 -7.63 8.89
C LEU A 53 -1.35 -8.96 8.28
N SER A 54 -2.61 -9.04 7.84
CA SER A 54 -3.09 -10.17 7.05
C SER A 54 -3.67 -9.72 5.72
N ALA A 55 -3.75 -10.64 4.76
CA ALA A 55 -4.34 -10.39 3.45
C ALA A 55 -5.62 -11.21 3.28
N GLU A 56 -6.65 -10.60 2.71
CA GLU A 56 -7.91 -11.26 2.34
C GLU A 56 -8.20 -11.06 0.86
N ASN A 57 -8.56 -12.15 0.17
CA ASN A 57 -8.96 -12.07 -1.23
C ASN A 57 -10.47 -11.84 -1.34
N THR A 58 -10.84 -11.00 -2.29
CA THR A 58 -12.23 -10.88 -2.74
C THR A 58 -12.28 -10.77 -4.26
N ILE A 59 -13.35 -11.29 -4.83
CA ILE A 59 -13.62 -11.13 -6.27
C ILE A 59 -14.39 -9.83 -6.52
N GLN A 60 -15.11 -9.33 -5.50
CA GLN A 60 -15.99 -8.18 -5.64
C GLN A 60 -15.96 -7.29 -4.40
N ILE A 61 -15.98 -5.98 -4.62
CA ILE A 61 -16.03 -4.98 -3.55
C ILE A 61 -17.49 -4.69 -3.18
N SER A 62 -17.78 -4.64 -1.89
CA SER A 62 -19.05 -4.16 -1.36
C SER A 62 -18.87 -2.98 -0.41
N THR A 63 -19.95 -2.23 -0.17
CA THR A 63 -19.94 -1.11 0.78
C THR A 63 -19.56 -1.54 2.20
N GLU A 64 -19.97 -2.77 2.57
CA GLU A 64 -19.77 -3.33 3.91
C GLU A 64 -18.31 -3.72 4.14
N ASN A 65 -17.63 -4.25 3.11
CA ASN A 65 -16.27 -4.75 3.29
C ASN A 65 -15.18 -3.69 3.05
N ILE A 66 -15.36 -2.76 2.11
CA ILE A 66 -14.30 -1.84 1.68
C ILE A 66 -13.80 -0.92 2.81
N SER A 67 -14.68 -0.51 3.71
CA SER A 67 -14.34 0.41 4.81
C SER A 67 -13.43 -0.22 5.88
N SER A 68 -13.38 -1.54 5.93
CA SER A 68 -12.58 -2.29 6.91
C SER A 68 -11.11 -2.44 6.50
N TYR A 69 -10.76 -2.07 5.26
CA TYR A 69 -9.42 -2.25 4.72
C TYR A 69 -8.80 -0.89 4.40
N PRO A 70 -7.77 -0.46 5.12
CA PRO A 70 -7.06 0.78 4.80
C PRO A 70 -6.32 0.71 3.47
N ILE A 71 -5.93 -0.50 3.06
CA ILE A 71 -5.13 -0.75 1.86
C ILE A 71 -5.83 -1.80 0.98
N ILE A 72 -5.94 -1.48 -0.30
CA ILE A 72 -6.45 -2.38 -1.33
C ILE A 72 -5.35 -2.58 -2.37
N LEU A 73 -5.07 -3.83 -2.72
CA LEU A 73 -4.16 -4.21 -3.79
C LEU A 73 -4.95 -4.84 -4.93
N ILE A 74 -4.80 -4.31 -6.12
CA ILE A 74 -5.34 -4.90 -7.36
C ILE A 74 -4.18 -5.36 -8.22
N CYS A 75 -4.18 -6.65 -8.56
CA CYS A 75 -3.12 -7.27 -9.33
C CYS A 75 -3.43 -7.31 -10.82
N ASN A 76 -2.36 -7.36 -11.61
CA ASN A 76 -2.43 -7.40 -13.06
C ASN A 76 -3.29 -6.23 -13.59
N ASN A 77 -4.09 -6.39 -14.58
CA ASN A 77 -4.98 -5.34 -15.09
C ASN A 77 -6.43 -5.52 -14.64
N ASP A 78 -6.68 -6.18 -13.51
CA ASP A 78 -8.05 -6.44 -13.02
C ASP A 78 -8.83 -5.17 -12.70
N TYR A 79 -8.14 -4.04 -12.45
CA TYR A 79 -8.77 -2.73 -12.31
C TYR A 79 -9.58 -2.32 -13.57
N LEU A 80 -9.27 -2.87 -14.74
CA LEU A 80 -10.02 -2.62 -15.97
C LEU A 80 -11.37 -3.34 -16.02
N LYS A 81 -11.52 -4.41 -15.23
CA LYS A 81 -12.73 -5.23 -15.14
C LYS A 81 -13.77 -4.67 -14.17
N LEU A 82 -13.42 -3.64 -13.39
CA LEU A 82 -14.27 -3.07 -12.35
C LEU A 82 -15.56 -2.45 -12.94
N THR A 83 -16.67 -2.78 -12.32
CA THR A 83 -17.98 -2.19 -12.61
C THR A 83 -18.03 -0.72 -12.18
N ASN A 84 -18.96 0.04 -12.71
CA ASN A 84 -19.15 1.44 -12.29
C ASN A 84 -19.48 1.57 -10.79
N LYS A 85 -20.16 0.60 -10.20
CA LYS A 85 -20.45 0.57 -8.76
C LYS A 85 -19.17 0.38 -7.94
N GLU A 86 -18.30 -0.54 -8.34
CA GLU A 86 -17.01 -0.77 -7.67
C GLU A 86 -16.07 0.42 -7.80
N VAL A 87 -16.04 1.04 -8.98
CA VAL A 87 -15.28 2.29 -9.18
C VAL A 87 -15.77 3.39 -8.23
N ALA A 88 -17.07 3.58 -8.07
CA ALA A 88 -17.63 4.57 -7.14
C ALA A 88 -17.27 4.26 -5.68
N LEU A 89 -17.25 2.99 -5.29
CA LEU A 89 -16.82 2.55 -3.96
C LEU A 89 -15.32 2.84 -3.72
N LEU A 90 -14.47 2.52 -4.69
CA LEU A 90 -13.02 2.82 -4.63
C LEU A 90 -12.78 4.34 -4.56
N GLN A 91 -13.47 5.11 -5.39
CA GLN A 91 -13.40 6.58 -5.35
C GLN A 91 -13.74 7.12 -3.96
N SER A 92 -14.84 6.65 -3.37
CA SER A 92 -15.23 7.04 -2.00
C SER A 92 -14.19 6.62 -0.96
N HIS A 93 -13.62 5.43 -1.10
CA HIS A 93 -12.58 4.91 -0.23
C HIS A 93 -11.33 5.79 -0.26
N LEU A 94 -10.83 6.13 -1.45
CA LEU A 94 -9.65 6.98 -1.62
C LEU A 94 -9.86 8.40 -1.06
N LYS A 95 -11.02 8.99 -1.31
CA LYS A 95 -11.38 10.32 -0.78
C LYS A 95 -11.49 10.35 0.75
N LYS A 96 -11.75 9.22 1.39
CA LYS A 96 -11.79 9.05 2.85
C LYS A 96 -10.43 8.70 3.47
N GLY A 97 -9.36 8.65 2.67
CA GLY A 97 -8.00 8.40 3.13
C GLY A 97 -7.55 6.94 3.01
N GLY A 98 -8.30 6.11 2.31
CA GLY A 98 -7.87 4.76 1.93
C GLY A 98 -6.74 4.82 0.89
N PHE A 99 -6.06 3.71 0.70
CA PHE A 99 -4.93 3.58 -0.21
C PHE A 99 -5.13 2.43 -1.20
N LEU A 100 -4.89 2.71 -2.47
CA LEU A 100 -5.01 1.75 -3.57
C LEU A 100 -3.65 1.52 -4.22
N ILE A 101 -3.26 0.27 -4.35
CA ILE A 101 -2.07 -0.17 -5.09
C ILE A 101 -2.55 -0.90 -6.35
N LEU A 102 -2.08 -0.48 -7.50
CA LEU A 102 -2.26 -1.18 -8.77
C LEU A 102 -0.93 -1.81 -9.15
N ASP A 103 -0.86 -3.14 -9.07
CA ASP A 103 0.34 -3.90 -9.43
C ASP A 103 0.33 -4.29 -10.90
N ASN A 104 1.51 -4.26 -11.53
CA ASN A 104 1.73 -4.70 -12.91
C ASN A 104 0.93 -3.92 -13.96
N ILE A 105 1.03 -2.59 -13.93
CA ILE A 105 0.44 -1.75 -14.98
C ILE A 105 1.23 -1.93 -16.27
N THR A 106 0.60 -2.48 -17.30
CA THR A 106 1.24 -2.82 -18.58
C THR A 106 1.26 -1.67 -19.57
N SER A 107 0.40 -0.65 -19.41
CA SER A 107 0.24 0.46 -20.34
C SER A 107 -0.13 1.75 -19.63
N ASP A 108 0.55 2.85 -20.02
CA ASP A 108 0.19 4.20 -19.59
C ASP A 108 -1.22 4.61 -20.02
N TYR A 109 -1.64 4.14 -21.17
CA TYR A 109 -2.95 4.43 -21.71
C TYR A 109 -4.06 3.83 -20.84
N THR A 110 -3.97 2.54 -20.51
CA THR A 110 -4.95 1.86 -19.67
C THR A 110 -5.01 2.45 -18.26
N PHE A 111 -3.84 2.81 -17.72
CA PHE A 111 -3.77 3.47 -16.44
C PHE A 111 -4.44 4.84 -16.44
N SER A 112 -4.20 5.64 -17.49
CA SER A 112 -4.84 6.97 -17.63
C SER A 112 -6.35 6.86 -17.80
N ILE A 113 -6.86 5.87 -18.54
CA ILE A 113 -8.31 5.61 -18.64
C ILE A 113 -8.89 5.31 -17.24
N PHE A 114 -8.24 4.44 -16.48
CA PHE A 114 -8.70 4.10 -15.14
C PHE A 114 -8.69 5.34 -14.22
N LEU A 115 -7.62 6.14 -14.23
CA LEU A 115 -7.54 7.35 -13.44
C LEU A 115 -8.64 8.34 -13.78
N ASN A 116 -8.89 8.59 -15.06
CA ASN A 116 -9.98 9.47 -15.49
C ASN A 116 -11.36 8.95 -15.05
N LYS A 117 -11.50 7.66 -14.83
CA LYS A 117 -12.75 7.07 -14.33
C LYS A 117 -12.89 7.19 -12.82
N ILE A 118 -11.79 7.03 -12.06
CA ILE A 118 -11.85 6.97 -10.59
C ILE A 118 -11.53 8.31 -9.91
N LEU A 119 -10.60 9.08 -10.46
CA LEU A 119 -10.09 10.33 -9.89
C LEU A 119 -9.89 11.39 -10.98
N PRO A 120 -10.95 11.78 -11.73
CA PRO A 120 -10.83 12.67 -12.89
C PRO A 120 -10.29 14.06 -12.55
N GLU A 121 -10.41 14.48 -11.31
CA GLU A 121 -9.93 15.78 -10.80
C GLU A 121 -8.46 15.78 -10.34
N PHE A 122 -7.77 14.62 -10.40
CA PHE A 122 -6.40 14.48 -9.92
C PHE A 122 -5.46 14.04 -11.03
N GLU A 123 -4.23 14.54 -10.97
CA GLU A 123 -3.16 14.17 -11.88
C GLU A 123 -2.22 13.16 -11.24
N LYS A 124 -1.70 12.25 -12.07
CA LYS A 124 -0.64 11.32 -11.67
C LYS A 124 0.71 12.02 -11.69
N GLN A 125 1.58 11.64 -10.78
CA GLN A 125 2.95 12.12 -10.66
C GLN A 125 3.92 10.94 -10.69
N SER A 126 5.03 11.08 -11.41
CA SER A 126 6.13 10.13 -11.32
C SER A 126 6.78 10.23 -9.94
N LEU A 127 7.04 9.08 -9.32
CA LEU A 127 7.68 8.98 -8.01
C LEU A 127 9.09 8.40 -8.20
N PRO A 128 10.15 9.24 -8.26
CA PRO A 128 11.51 8.75 -8.35
C PRO A 128 11.85 7.87 -7.14
N LEU A 129 12.40 6.68 -7.38
CA LEU A 129 12.62 5.68 -6.34
C LEU A 129 13.56 6.18 -5.23
N ASP A 130 14.64 6.87 -5.61
CA ASP A 130 15.59 7.47 -4.70
C ASP A 130 14.96 8.51 -3.77
N THR A 131 14.00 9.27 -4.27
CA THR A 131 13.27 10.27 -3.47
C THR A 131 12.17 9.60 -2.64
N PHE A 132 11.42 8.67 -3.24
CA PHE A 132 10.30 8.01 -2.58
C PHE A 132 10.78 7.13 -1.41
N PHE A 133 11.89 6.40 -1.60
CA PHE A 133 12.46 5.52 -0.58
C PHE A 133 13.58 6.16 0.26
N LYS A 134 13.88 7.45 0.10
CA LYS A 134 14.98 8.13 0.80
C LYS A 134 14.91 8.05 2.33
N GLN A 135 13.71 8.05 2.89
CA GLN A 135 13.48 8.00 4.34
C GLN A 135 12.97 6.62 4.77
N ASN A 136 13.40 5.59 4.06
CA ASN A 136 12.85 4.27 4.25
C ASN A 136 13.50 3.53 5.41
N PHE A 137 12.69 2.80 6.17
CA PHE A 137 13.13 1.90 7.22
C PHE A 137 13.94 0.70 6.66
N PHE A 138 13.64 0.28 5.42
CA PHE A 138 14.29 -0.84 4.76
C PHE A 138 15.39 -0.34 3.83
N ASN A 139 16.62 -0.79 4.02
CA ASN A 139 17.74 -0.43 3.15
C ASN A 139 17.62 -1.13 1.78
N ILE A 140 17.02 -0.44 0.79
CA ILE A 140 16.76 -0.96 -0.56
C ILE A 140 17.95 -0.67 -1.47
N ASN A 141 18.46 -1.70 -2.14
CA ASN A 141 19.45 -1.54 -3.20
C ASN A 141 18.75 -1.21 -4.53
N LEU A 142 18.56 0.06 -4.82
CA LEU A 142 17.85 0.52 -6.02
C LEU A 142 18.53 0.14 -7.34
N ASN A 143 19.82 -0.25 -7.33
CA ASN A 143 20.51 -0.70 -8.53
C ASN A 143 20.08 -2.10 -8.98
N GLU A 144 19.47 -2.88 -8.09
CA GLU A 144 18.96 -4.23 -8.37
C GLU A 144 17.48 -4.22 -8.74
N VAL A 145 16.86 -3.04 -8.82
CA VAL A 145 15.41 -2.93 -8.99
C VAL A 145 15.07 -2.18 -10.27
N SER A 146 14.25 -2.80 -11.11
CA SER A 146 13.70 -2.19 -12.31
C SER A 146 12.19 -2.02 -12.22
N ILE A 147 11.75 -0.98 -11.51
CA ILE A 147 10.33 -0.60 -11.41
C ILE A 147 10.16 0.90 -11.68
N ASN A 148 8.96 1.27 -12.08
CA ASN A 148 8.54 2.67 -12.13
C ASN A 148 7.30 2.84 -11.25
N LEU A 149 7.29 3.89 -10.44
CA LEU A 149 6.17 4.25 -9.59
C LEU A 149 5.50 5.52 -10.10
N GLU A 150 4.19 5.51 -10.16
CA GLU A 150 3.37 6.71 -10.37
C GLU A 150 2.35 6.80 -9.23
N GLY A 151 2.17 8.00 -8.69
CA GLY A 151 1.27 8.23 -7.56
C GLY A 151 0.23 9.30 -7.85
N VAL A 152 -0.90 9.19 -7.17
CA VAL A 152 -1.92 10.24 -7.09
C VAL A 152 -2.08 10.65 -5.63
N PHE A 153 -2.04 11.95 -5.37
CA PHE A 153 -2.14 12.51 -4.04
C PHE A 153 -3.49 13.18 -3.82
N ILE A 154 -4.12 12.89 -2.68
CA ILE A 154 -5.32 13.57 -2.20
C ILE A 154 -4.97 14.21 -0.87
N ASN A 155 -5.14 15.52 -0.73
CA ASN A 155 -4.80 16.27 0.49
C ASN A 155 -3.35 16.00 0.97
N ASN A 156 -2.39 15.99 0.04
CA ASN A 156 -0.98 15.70 0.28
C ASN A 156 -0.68 14.28 0.81
N LYS A 157 -1.63 13.36 0.77
CA LYS A 157 -1.43 11.94 1.07
C LYS A 157 -1.47 11.13 -0.21
N LEU A 158 -0.54 10.20 -0.36
CA LEU A 158 -0.57 9.25 -1.46
C LEU A 158 -1.79 8.36 -1.31
N ALA A 159 -2.74 8.51 -2.23
CA ALA A 159 -4.00 7.78 -2.24
C ALA A 159 -3.99 6.60 -3.21
N LEU A 160 -3.29 6.73 -4.33
CA LEU A 160 -3.16 5.68 -5.32
C LEU A 160 -1.71 5.56 -5.76
N LEU A 161 -1.20 4.33 -5.84
CA LEU A 161 0.12 3.98 -6.34
C LEU A 161 -0.01 3.00 -7.50
N GLY A 162 0.53 3.37 -8.65
CA GLY A 162 0.67 2.51 -9.82
C GLY A 162 2.09 1.99 -9.96
N ILE A 163 2.24 0.69 -10.17
CA ILE A 163 3.51 -0.01 -10.31
C ILE A 163 3.66 -0.53 -11.74
N LYS A 164 4.72 -0.12 -12.39
CA LYS A 164 5.00 -0.41 -13.81
C LYS A 164 6.31 -1.16 -13.98
N LYS A 165 6.48 -1.76 -15.14
CA LYS A 165 7.64 -2.54 -15.62
C LYS A 165 7.77 -3.91 -14.97
N THR A 166 7.27 -4.11 -13.78
CA THR A 166 7.29 -5.41 -13.11
C THR A 166 6.06 -5.61 -12.26
N SER A 167 5.78 -6.85 -11.91
CA SER A 167 4.77 -7.20 -10.93
C SER A 167 5.46 -7.42 -9.58
N LEU A 168 5.09 -6.64 -8.57
CA LEU A 168 5.57 -6.85 -7.21
C LEU A 168 5.12 -8.20 -6.67
N THR A 169 3.87 -8.58 -6.93
CA THR A 169 3.33 -9.85 -6.44
C THR A 169 4.09 -11.06 -7.00
N ASN A 170 4.53 -11.02 -8.27
CA ASN A 170 5.37 -12.08 -8.82
C ASN A 170 6.74 -12.13 -8.14
N GLN A 171 7.38 -10.98 -7.91
CA GLN A 171 8.67 -10.91 -7.22
C GLN A 171 8.57 -11.37 -5.75
N TRP A 172 7.46 -11.07 -5.07
CA TRP A 172 7.20 -11.57 -3.72
C TRP A 172 7.00 -13.09 -3.67
N LYS A 173 6.46 -13.68 -4.73
CA LYS A 173 6.34 -15.12 -4.86
C LYS A 173 7.71 -15.79 -4.90
N GLU A 174 8.61 -15.24 -5.69
CA GLU A 174 10.00 -15.71 -5.80
C GLU A 174 10.86 -15.31 -4.57
N ARG A 175 10.29 -14.54 -3.63
CA ARG A 175 10.96 -14.04 -2.41
C ARG A 175 12.19 -13.18 -2.69
N GLU A 176 12.17 -12.43 -3.77
CA GLU A 176 13.22 -11.47 -4.11
C GLU A 176 13.31 -10.38 -3.03
N GLU A 177 14.44 -10.33 -2.31
CA GLU A 177 14.58 -9.55 -1.09
C GLU A 177 14.33 -8.05 -1.32
N GLU A 178 14.88 -7.48 -2.38
CA GLU A 178 14.70 -6.04 -2.66
C GLU A 178 13.24 -5.69 -2.94
N PHE A 179 12.49 -6.59 -3.59
CA PHE A 179 11.07 -6.39 -3.82
C PHE A 179 10.22 -6.63 -2.57
N LEU A 180 10.63 -7.51 -1.65
CA LEU A 180 10.01 -7.63 -0.33
C LEU A 180 10.20 -6.34 0.48
N LYS A 181 11.40 -5.75 0.44
CA LYS A 181 11.71 -4.44 1.06
C LYS A 181 10.84 -3.33 0.46
N ILE A 182 10.69 -3.29 -0.86
CA ILE A 182 9.86 -2.29 -1.56
C ILE A 182 8.40 -2.41 -1.12
N GLY A 183 7.81 -3.59 -1.19
CA GLY A 183 6.43 -3.81 -0.76
C GLY A 183 6.21 -3.43 0.70
N SER A 184 7.09 -3.89 1.58
CA SER A 184 7.07 -3.54 3.00
C SER A 184 7.16 -2.03 3.23
N SER A 185 7.98 -1.33 2.44
CA SER A 185 8.15 0.12 2.52
C SER A 185 6.92 0.88 2.08
N ILE A 186 6.28 0.45 1.01
CA ILE A 186 5.02 1.04 0.52
C ILE A 186 3.93 0.90 1.59
N ILE A 187 3.79 -0.27 2.18
CA ILE A 187 2.83 -0.51 3.25
C ILE A 187 3.17 0.32 4.49
N PHE A 188 4.43 0.29 4.93
CA PHE A 188 4.90 1.07 6.09
C PHE A 188 4.65 2.56 5.92
N TYR A 189 4.97 3.11 4.74
CA TYR A 189 4.72 4.52 4.40
C TYR A 189 3.25 4.88 4.58
N ASN A 190 2.34 4.04 4.13
CA ASN A 190 0.91 4.32 4.23
C ASN A 190 0.38 4.24 5.67
N LEU A 191 0.86 3.28 6.46
CA LEU A 191 0.43 3.08 7.85
C LEU A 191 0.95 4.15 8.83
N THR A 192 2.02 4.87 8.47
CA THR A 192 2.68 5.83 9.36
C THR A 192 2.38 7.30 9.05
N ARG A 193 1.57 7.57 8.04
CA ARG A 193 1.14 8.91 7.61
C ARG A 193 -0.37 9.05 7.58
#